data_923e7672b1eb01e1897fd26597957fd5
#
_entry.id   923e7672b1eb01e1897fd26597957fd5
#
_cell.length_a   1.000
_cell.length_b   1.000
_cell.length_c   1.000
_cell.angle_alpha   90.00
_cell.angle_beta   90.00
_cell.angle_gamma   90.00
#
_symmetry.space_group_name_H-M   'P 1'
#
loop_
_entity.id
_entity.type
_entity.pdbx_description
1 polymer ?
#
loop_
_entity_poly.entity_id
_entity_poly.type
_entity_poly.pdbx_seq_one_letter_code
_entity_poly.pdbx_strand_id
1 'polypeptide(L)'
;MSMLRFKVAKEAFSRKAVPVNEPKERPSEYFGKYVFNREKMFKYLPKKTYEAVIEAIDNSTPLSREVADSVAAGMRKWALEMGATHYTHWFHPLTDGTAEKHDSFIDGKGGVVEEFSGKLLIQQEPDASSFPNGGIRNTFEARGYSAWDISSPAFILDKTLCIPTIFISYTGESLDYKTPLLKALNSVNKAATAVCGYFDKNVKHVYSYLGWEQE
;
A
#
# COMPACT_ATOMS: atom_id res chain seq x y z
N MET A 1 10.67 -33.42 -24.51
CA MET A 1 9.91 -32.44 -23.69
C MET A 1 9.09 -33.06 -22.55
N SER A 2 8.57 -34.27 -22.67
CA SER A 2 7.77 -34.90 -21.60
C SER A 2 8.54 -35.25 -20.32
N MET A 3 9.77 -35.74 -20.44
CA MET A 3 10.60 -36.15 -19.29
C MET A 3 10.89 -35.00 -18.32
N LEU A 4 11.14 -33.79 -18.80
CA LEU A 4 11.40 -32.62 -17.95
C LEU A 4 10.17 -32.24 -17.12
N ARG A 5 8.98 -32.31 -17.71
CA ARG A 5 7.70 -32.03 -17.01
C ARG A 5 7.45 -33.03 -15.89
N PHE A 6 7.69 -34.32 -16.13
CA PHE A 6 7.56 -35.34 -15.09
C PHE A 6 8.57 -35.18 -13.96
N LYS A 7 9.80 -34.76 -14.28
CA LYS A 7 10.82 -34.47 -13.27
C LYS A 7 10.40 -33.29 -12.40
N VAL A 8 9.96 -32.20 -13.00
CA VAL A 8 9.48 -30.99 -12.26
C VAL A 8 8.26 -31.32 -11.40
N ALA A 9 7.29 -32.06 -11.93
CA ALA A 9 6.14 -32.52 -11.16
C ALA A 9 6.55 -33.37 -9.95
N LYS A 10 7.45 -34.33 -10.16
CA LYS A 10 7.98 -35.18 -9.08
C LYS A 10 8.72 -34.37 -8.00
N GLU A 11 9.50 -33.37 -8.41
CA GLU A 11 10.17 -32.47 -7.47
C GLU A 11 9.16 -31.61 -6.69
N ALA A 12 8.12 -31.10 -7.34
CA ALA A 12 7.05 -30.36 -6.68
C ALA A 12 6.32 -31.21 -5.64
N PHE A 13 5.96 -32.44 -5.98
CA PHE A 13 5.30 -33.37 -5.05
C PHE A 13 6.22 -33.89 -3.93
N SER A 14 7.55 -33.83 -4.11
CA SER A 14 8.51 -34.23 -3.08
C SER A 14 8.81 -33.14 -2.05
N ARG A 15 8.31 -31.91 -2.25
CA ARG A 15 8.50 -30.82 -1.30
C ARG A 15 7.80 -31.14 0.01
N LYS A 16 8.55 -31.04 1.09
CA LYS A 16 7.95 -31.13 2.43
C LYS A 16 7.19 -29.85 2.71
N ALA A 17 6.01 -29.97 3.31
CA ALA A 17 5.27 -28.81 3.80
C ALA A 17 6.14 -28.05 4.81
N VAL A 18 6.19 -26.74 4.67
CA VAL A 18 6.83 -25.88 5.67
C VAL A 18 5.99 -25.97 6.95
N PRO A 19 6.61 -26.32 8.10
CA PRO A 19 5.87 -26.38 9.34
C PRO A 19 5.34 -24.98 9.69
N VAL A 20 4.03 -24.86 9.84
CA VAL A 20 3.36 -23.62 10.23
C VAL A 20 3.02 -23.75 11.71
N ASN A 21 3.47 -22.81 12.51
CA ASN A 21 3.02 -22.69 13.89
C ASN A 21 1.62 -22.07 13.89
N GLU A 22 0.64 -22.82 14.36
CA GLU A 22 -0.70 -22.30 14.51
C GLU A 22 -0.71 -21.13 15.51
N PRO A 23 -1.44 -20.04 15.20
CA PRO A 23 -1.61 -18.95 16.14
C PRO A 23 -2.28 -19.47 17.42
N LYS A 24 -1.73 -19.13 18.58
CA LYS A 24 -2.32 -19.44 19.90
C LYS A 24 -3.37 -18.41 20.32
N GLU A 25 -3.36 -17.26 19.67
CA GLU A 25 -4.27 -16.13 19.91
C GLU A 25 -5.58 -16.33 19.13
N ARG A 26 -6.66 -15.72 19.57
CA ARG A 26 -7.92 -15.73 18.82
C ARG A 26 -7.78 -14.94 17.52
N PRO A 27 -8.49 -15.28 16.44
CA PRO A 27 -8.44 -14.51 15.19
C PRO A 27 -8.66 -13.01 15.38
N SER A 28 -9.56 -12.61 16.29
CA SER A 28 -9.81 -11.21 16.62
C SER A 28 -8.64 -10.48 17.29
N GLU A 29 -7.67 -11.19 17.84
CA GLU A 29 -6.52 -10.61 18.53
C GLU A 29 -5.34 -10.35 17.60
N TYR A 30 -5.20 -11.17 16.56
CA TYR A 30 -4.12 -11.00 15.57
C TYR A 30 -4.56 -10.41 14.23
N PHE A 31 -5.87 -10.47 13.90
CA PHE A 31 -6.39 -9.90 12.66
C PHE A 31 -6.15 -8.39 12.61
N GLY A 32 -5.46 -7.93 11.56
CA GLY A 32 -5.11 -6.52 11.41
C GLY A 32 -4.02 -6.01 12.35
N LYS A 33 -3.35 -6.88 13.12
CA LYS A 33 -2.25 -6.51 14.04
C LYS A 33 -1.16 -5.72 13.33
N TYR A 34 -0.81 -6.11 12.11
CA TYR A 34 0.22 -5.50 11.27
C TYR A 34 -0.32 -4.53 10.22
N VAL A 35 -1.53 -4.00 10.42
CA VAL A 35 -2.15 -3.03 9.51
C VAL A 35 -2.33 -1.70 10.24
N PHE A 36 -1.88 -0.60 9.61
CA PHE A 36 -2.06 0.77 10.11
C PHE A 36 -3.48 1.26 9.80
N ASN A 37 -4.45 0.61 10.45
CA ASN A 37 -5.87 0.86 10.32
C ASN A 37 -6.31 2.11 11.12
N ARG A 38 -7.60 2.46 11.05
CA ARG A 38 -8.16 3.62 11.76
C ARG A 38 -7.88 3.61 13.28
N GLU A 39 -7.88 2.43 13.90
CA GLU A 39 -7.55 2.28 15.33
C GLU A 39 -6.09 2.66 15.63
N LYS A 40 -5.14 2.19 14.81
CA LYS A 40 -3.72 2.54 14.91
C LYS A 40 -3.50 4.01 14.59
N MET A 41 -4.17 4.53 13.55
CA MET A 41 -4.14 5.96 13.25
C MET A 41 -4.59 6.81 14.44
N PHE A 42 -5.70 6.44 15.07
CA PHE A 42 -6.19 7.15 16.26
C PHE A 42 -5.20 7.10 17.43
N LYS A 43 -4.50 5.97 17.62
CA LYS A 43 -3.52 5.79 18.71
C LYS A 43 -2.21 6.55 18.46
N TYR A 44 -1.73 6.60 17.22
CA TYR A 44 -0.38 7.07 16.90
C TYR A 44 -0.34 8.46 16.28
N LEU A 45 -1.47 9.01 15.84
CA LEU A 45 -1.54 10.34 15.25
C LEU A 45 -2.10 11.36 16.25
N PRO A 46 -1.65 12.62 16.21
CA PRO A 46 -2.32 13.70 16.90
C PRO A 46 -3.77 13.82 16.43
N LYS A 47 -4.70 14.18 17.34
CA LYS A 47 -6.13 14.24 17.04
C LYS A 47 -6.48 14.99 15.76
N LYS A 48 -5.91 16.19 15.56
CA LYS A 48 -6.14 17.01 14.36
C LYS A 48 -5.66 16.32 13.08
N THR A 49 -4.51 15.64 13.15
CA THR A 49 -3.96 14.86 12.02
C THR A 49 -4.85 13.68 11.68
N TYR A 50 -5.31 12.95 12.69
CA TYR A 50 -6.25 11.84 12.52
C TYR A 50 -7.54 12.30 11.83
N GLU A 51 -8.18 13.37 12.34
CA GLU A 51 -9.40 13.92 11.77
C GLU A 51 -9.21 14.34 10.30
N ALA A 52 -8.10 15.02 9.99
CA ALA A 52 -7.77 15.43 8.61
C ALA A 52 -7.54 14.24 7.67
N VAL A 53 -6.88 13.16 8.15
CA VAL A 53 -6.67 11.94 7.35
C VAL A 53 -7.99 11.22 7.08
N ILE A 54 -8.85 11.09 8.10
CA ILE A 54 -10.15 10.43 7.93
C ILE A 54 -11.03 11.23 6.97
N GLU A 55 -11.06 12.56 7.10
CA GLU A 55 -11.78 13.42 6.17
C GLU A 55 -11.26 13.28 4.74
N ALA A 56 -9.93 13.24 4.56
CA ALA A 56 -9.31 13.06 3.25
C ALA A 56 -9.66 11.69 2.64
N ILE A 57 -9.67 10.62 3.43
CA ILE A 57 -10.09 9.28 2.98
C ILE A 57 -11.56 9.28 2.58
N ASP A 58 -12.44 9.82 3.42
CA ASP A 58 -13.88 9.76 3.22
C ASP A 58 -14.34 10.66 2.07
N ASN A 59 -13.66 11.79 1.82
CA ASN A 59 -14.03 12.75 0.78
C ASN A 59 -13.09 12.72 -0.46
N SER A 60 -12.08 11.85 -0.49
CA SER A 60 -11.10 11.79 -1.57
C SER A 60 -10.39 13.12 -1.82
N THR A 61 -10.05 13.84 -0.75
CA THR A 61 -9.37 15.14 -0.81
C THR A 61 -7.85 15.00 -0.58
N PRO A 62 -7.03 15.88 -1.16
CA PRO A 62 -5.60 15.85 -0.95
C PRO A 62 -5.23 16.27 0.48
N LEU A 63 -4.17 15.66 1.01
CA LEU A 63 -3.58 16.05 2.30
C LEU A 63 -2.59 17.20 2.13
N SER A 64 -2.53 18.08 3.14
CA SER A 64 -1.45 19.07 3.24
C SER A 64 -0.13 18.39 3.58
N ARG A 65 0.97 19.05 3.24
CA ARG A 65 2.33 18.56 3.57
C ARG A 65 2.54 18.38 5.07
N GLU A 66 2.05 19.31 5.88
CA GLU A 66 2.16 19.26 7.34
C GLU A 66 1.43 18.04 7.93
N VAL A 67 0.24 17.74 7.40
CA VAL A 67 -0.51 16.54 7.80
C VAL A 67 0.26 15.29 7.39
N ALA A 68 0.83 15.25 6.19
CA ALA A 68 1.61 14.11 5.72
C ALA A 68 2.89 13.88 6.56
N ASP A 69 3.60 14.93 6.97
CA ASP A 69 4.76 14.83 7.88
C ASP A 69 4.34 14.27 9.25
N SER A 70 3.19 14.70 9.77
CA SER A 70 2.64 14.19 11.02
C SER A 70 2.22 12.71 10.91
N VAL A 71 1.62 12.32 9.78
CA VAL A 71 1.26 10.91 9.51
C VAL A 71 2.51 10.05 9.40
N ALA A 72 3.52 10.50 8.66
CA ALA A 72 4.79 9.78 8.50
C ALA A 72 5.46 9.54 9.86
N ALA A 73 5.49 10.54 10.73
CA ALA A 73 6.05 10.41 12.08
C ALA A 73 5.30 9.36 12.92
N GLY A 74 3.97 9.39 12.92
CA GLY A 74 3.14 8.42 13.65
C GLY A 74 3.24 7.02 13.07
N MET A 75 3.24 6.89 11.75
CA MET A 75 3.39 5.61 11.03
C MET A 75 4.77 4.99 11.28
N ARG A 76 5.85 5.80 11.24
CA ARG A 76 7.20 5.36 11.59
C ARG A 76 7.27 4.85 13.03
N LYS A 77 6.74 5.62 13.99
CA LYS A 77 6.71 5.21 15.39
C LYS A 77 6.04 3.84 15.56
N TRP A 78 4.86 3.67 14.97
CA TRP A 78 4.17 2.38 14.99
C TRP A 78 4.98 1.27 14.35
N ALA A 79 5.55 1.51 13.16
CA ALA A 79 6.32 0.51 12.42
C ALA A 79 7.55 0.04 13.21
N LEU A 80 8.30 0.95 13.82
CA LEU A 80 9.46 0.64 14.66
C LEU A 80 9.06 -0.15 15.92
N GLU A 81 7.97 0.20 16.59
CA GLU A 81 7.42 -0.56 17.72
C GLU A 81 7.02 -2.00 17.31
N MET A 82 6.60 -2.19 16.06
CA MET A 82 6.29 -3.50 15.49
C MET A 82 7.52 -4.25 14.95
N GLY A 83 8.72 -3.66 15.04
CA GLY A 83 9.99 -4.27 14.64
C GLY A 83 10.37 -4.07 13.17
N ALA A 84 9.69 -3.18 12.46
CA ALA A 84 10.09 -2.83 11.10
C ALA A 84 11.42 -2.04 11.09
N THR A 85 12.27 -2.31 10.11
CA THR A 85 13.58 -1.65 9.92
C THR A 85 13.66 -0.91 8.60
N HIS A 86 12.77 -1.23 7.69
CA HIS A 86 12.68 -0.69 6.34
C HIS A 86 11.25 -0.25 6.02
N TYR A 87 11.11 0.56 4.98
CA TYR A 87 9.84 0.91 4.37
C TYR A 87 9.94 0.79 2.87
N THR A 88 8.80 0.60 2.21
CA THR A 88 8.73 0.53 0.75
C THR A 88 7.46 1.17 0.24
N HIS A 89 7.54 1.85 -0.90
CA HIS A 89 6.39 2.10 -1.74
C HIS A 89 6.06 0.81 -2.50
N TRP A 90 4.91 0.25 -2.19
CA TRP A 90 4.45 -1.05 -2.68
C TRP A 90 3.37 -0.87 -3.74
N PHE A 91 3.60 -1.36 -4.95
CA PHE A 91 2.72 -1.16 -6.09
C PHE A 91 2.76 -2.32 -7.09
N HIS A 92 1.77 -2.36 -7.99
CA HIS A 92 1.63 -3.37 -9.02
C HIS A 92 1.77 -2.74 -10.42
N PRO A 93 2.96 -2.72 -10.99
CA PRO A 93 3.17 -2.17 -12.34
C PRO A 93 2.53 -3.04 -13.42
N LEU A 94 2.24 -2.45 -14.59
CA LEU A 94 1.70 -3.17 -15.76
C LEU A 94 2.65 -4.24 -16.29
N THR A 95 3.91 -4.21 -15.92
CA THR A 95 4.97 -5.18 -16.31
C THR A 95 4.90 -6.51 -15.58
N ASP A 96 3.83 -6.72 -14.80
CA ASP A 96 3.58 -7.91 -13.97
C ASP A 96 4.39 -7.96 -12.66
N GLY A 97 3.82 -8.67 -11.68
CA GLY A 97 4.38 -8.82 -10.35
C GLY A 97 4.19 -7.60 -9.43
N THR A 98 4.75 -7.70 -8.25
CA THR A 98 4.77 -6.63 -7.25
C THR A 98 6.11 -5.91 -7.30
N ALA A 99 6.11 -4.59 -7.27
CA ALA A 99 7.31 -3.76 -7.22
C ALA A 99 7.42 -3.03 -5.89
N GLU A 100 8.65 -2.76 -5.47
CA GLU A 100 8.99 -2.19 -4.19
C GLU A 100 10.12 -1.17 -4.31
N LYS A 101 9.83 0.09 -3.99
CA LYS A 101 10.86 1.11 -3.79
C LYS A 101 11.30 1.07 -2.32
N HIS A 102 12.30 0.25 -2.06
CA HIS A 102 12.76 -0.16 -0.74
C HIS A 102 13.82 0.79 -0.18
N ASP A 103 13.60 1.26 1.06
CA ASP A 103 14.56 2.11 1.77
C ASP A 103 14.62 1.74 3.26
N SER A 104 15.74 2.05 3.91
CA SER A 104 15.89 1.91 5.36
C SER A 104 15.34 3.14 6.08
N PHE A 105 14.87 2.95 7.33
CA PHE A 105 14.57 4.09 8.21
C PHE A 105 15.81 4.86 8.68
N ILE A 106 17.01 4.37 8.41
CA ILE A 106 18.26 4.98 8.90
C ILE A 106 18.73 6.05 7.92
N ASP A 107 18.90 7.28 8.40
CA ASP A 107 19.67 8.33 7.73
C ASP A 107 20.99 8.57 8.46
N GLY A 108 22.11 8.54 7.71
CA GLY A 108 23.47 8.75 8.22
C GLY A 108 23.92 10.20 8.25
N LYS A 109 23.08 11.17 7.92
CA LYS A 109 23.45 12.60 7.92
C LYS A 109 23.57 13.14 9.34
N GLY A 110 24.80 13.35 9.79
CA GLY A 110 25.07 13.95 11.10
C GLY A 110 24.96 13.00 12.30
N GLY A 111 24.91 11.71 12.07
CA GLY A 111 24.72 10.64 13.05
C GLY A 111 23.71 9.62 12.56
N VAL A 112 23.55 8.51 13.28
CA VAL A 112 22.50 7.53 12.95
C VAL A 112 21.18 8.01 13.51
N VAL A 113 20.28 8.45 12.66
CA VAL A 113 18.92 8.89 13.02
C VAL A 113 17.90 8.08 12.23
N GLU A 114 16.81 7.72 12.86
CA GLU A 114 15.67 7.13 12.19
C GLU A 114 14.85 8.24 11.52
N GLU A 115 14.74 8.21 10.19
CA GLU A 115 14.00 9.20 9.41
C GLU A 115 12.93 8.55 8.54
N PHE A 116 11.77 9.19 8.50
CA PHE A 116 10.70 8.93 7.54
C PHE A 116 9.82 10.18 7.48
N SER A 117 9.96 10.97 6.43
CA SER A 117 9.24 12.24 6.26
C SER A 117 7.98 12.08 5.42
N GLY A 118 7.09 13.07 5.50
CA GLY A 118 5.91 13.14 4.65
C GLY A 118 6.25 13.18 3.16
N LYS A 119 7.40 13.73 2.77
CA LYS A 119 7.88 13.70 1.38
C LYS A 119 8.10 12.25 0.93
N LEU A 120 8.77 11.45 1.74
CA LEU A 120 9.05 10.03 1.47
C LEU A 120 7.78 9.18 1.50
N LEU A 121 6.80 9.55 2.34
CA LEU A 121 5.50 8.91 2.40
C LEU A 121 4.67 9.20 1.13
N ILE A 122 4.59 10.47 0.72
CA ILE A 122 3.69 10.88 -0.36
C ILE A 122 4.16 10.39 -1.72
N GLN A 123 5.46 10.54 -2.03
CA GLN A 123 5.97 10.30 -3.37
C GLN A 123 7.42 9.82 -3.36
N GLN A 124 7.69 8.85 -4.24
CA GLN A 124 9.05 8.43 -4.58
C GLN A 124 9.19 8.25 -6.10
N GLU A 125 10.40 8.02 -6.56
CA GLU A 125 10.74 7.78 -7.95
C GLU A 125 11.34 6.37 -8.10
N PRO A 126 10.51 5.32 -8.28
CA PRO A 126 10.99 3.97 -8.53
C PRO A 126 11.75 3.89 -9.86
N ASP A 127 12.79 3.10 -9.89
CA ASP A 127 13.56 2.78 -11.09
C ASP A 127 13.55 1.27 -11.39
N ALA A 128 14.39 0.85 -12.33
CA ALA A 128 14.48 -0.55 -12.74
C ALA A 128 14.74 -1.52 -11.58
N SER A 129 15.48 -1.10 -10.56
CA SER A 129 15.82 -1.94 -9.40
C SER A 129 14.62 -2.23 -8.49
N SER A 130 13.56 -1.43 -8.58
CA SER A 130 12.33 -1.60 -7.81
C SER A 130 11.41 -2.72 -8.34
N PHE A 131 11.70 -3.28 -9.50
CA PHE A 131 10.84 -4.25 -10.18
C PHE A 131 11.41 -5.67 -10.10
N PRO A 132 10.55 -6.71 -9.98
CA PRO A 132 11.00 -8.09 -9.80
C PRO A 132 11.90 -8.61 -10.92
N ASN A 133 11.64 -8.20 -12.17
CA ASN A 133 12.36 -8.65 -13.37
C ASN A 133 13.52 -7.73 -13.79
N GLY A 134 13.91 -6.78 -12.93
CA GLY A 134 15.17 -6.03 -13.04
C GLY A 134 15.36 -5.18 -14.28
N GLY A 135 14.30 -4.89 -15.07
CA GLY A 135 14.42 -3.99 -16.21
C GLY A 135 14.13 -4.57 -17.59
N ILE A 136 13.62 -5.79 -17.70
CA ILE A 136 13.09 -6.33 -18.97
C ILE A 136 11.72 -5.70 -19.22
N ARG A 137 11.72 -4.46 -19.73
CA ARG A 137 10.51 -3.70 -20.04
C ARG A 137 10.82 -2.50 -20.95
N ASN A 138 9.77 -1.89 -21.46
CA ASN A 138 9.93 -0.70 -22.29
C ASN A 138 10.51 0.47 -21.48
N THR A 139 11.33 1.29 -22.10
CA THR A 139 12.07 2.37 -21.44
C THR A 139 11.16 3.36 -20.70
N PHE A 140 9.97 3.67 -21.25
CA PHE A 140 9.02 4.60 -20.63
C PHE A 140 8.35 4.04 -19.36
N GLU A 141 8.31 2.72 -19.19
CA GLU A 141 7.82 2.05 -17.98
C GLU A 141 8.90 1.87 -16.90
N ALA A 142 10.16 2.17 -17.25
CA ALA A 142 11.30 1.92 -16.37
C ALA A 142 11.38 2.91 -15.19
N ARG A 143 10.75 4.07 -15.31
CA ARG A 143 10.75 5.13 -14.29
C ARG A 143 9.42 5.86 -14.29
N GLY A 144 9.06 6.34 -13.09
CA GLY A 144 7.87 7.13 -12.89
C GLY A 144 7.80 7.60 -11.44
N TYR A 145 6.63 8.06 -11.05
CA TYR A 145 6.34 8.41 -9.67
C TYR A 145 5.47 7.34 -9.03
N SER A 146 5.86 6.88 -7.84
CA SER A 146 4.94 6.23 -6.92
C SER A 146 4.30 7.29 -6.03
N ALA A 147 2.99 7.24 -5.84
CA ALA A 147 2.28 8.17 -4.98
C ALA A 147 1.39 7.41 -3.98
N TRP A 148 1.45 7.82 -2.72
CA TRP A 148 0.69 7.19 -1.65
C TRP A 148 -0.80 7.22 -1.92
N ASP A 149 -1.43 6.04 -1.81
CA ASP A 149 -2.88 5.90 -1.80
C ASP A 149 -3.39 5.92 -0.35
N ILE A 150 -3.91 7.04 0.08
CA ILE A 150 -4.44 7.22 1.44
C ILE A 150 -5.65 6.34 1.75
N SER A 151 -6.35 5.85 0.74
CA SER A 151 -7.51 4.96 0.91
C SER A 151 -7.14 3.53 1.25
N SER A 152 -5.89 3.15 1.02
CA SER A 152 -5.35 1.83 1.34
C SER A 152 -4.45 1.89 2.58
N PRO A 153 -4.74 1.10 3.62
CA PRO A 153 -3.94 1.13 4.83
C PRO A 153 -2.54 0.57 4.58
N ALA A 154 -1.52 1.23 5.14
CA ALA A 154 -0.17 0.67 5.18
C ALA A 154 -0.13 -0.57 6.08
N PHE A 155 0.77 -1.48 5.79
CA PHE A 155 0.89 -2.74 6.53
C PHE A 155 2.37 -3.14 6.68
N ILE A 156 2.64 -4.04 7.63
CA ILE A 156 3.99 -4.58 7.84
C ILE A 156 4.01 -6.02 7.33
N LEU A 157 4.98 -6.29 6.45
CA LEU A 157 5.34 -7.62 6.00
C LEU A 157 6.78 -7.89 6.44
N ASP A 158 6.98 -8.92 7.25
CA ASP A 158 8.25 -9.21 7.91
C ASP A 158 8.78 -8.00 8.70
N LYS A 159 9.84 -7.35 8.23
CA LYS A 159 10.45 -6.17 8.84
C LYS A 159 10.32 -4.90 7.99
N THR A 160 9.39 -4.91 7.05
CA THR A 160 9.20 -3.82 6.10
C THR A 160 7.82 -3.21 6.25
N LEU A 161 7.75 -1.90 6.43
CA LEU A 161 6.54 -1.11 6.31
C LEU A 161 6.19 -0.95 4.82
N CYS A 162 5.14 -1.61 4.37
CA CYS A 162 4.63 -1.53 3.00
C CYS A 162 3.56 -0.42 2.91
N ILE A 163 3.81 0.54 2.04
CA ILE A 163 2.92 1.69 1.80
C ILE A 163 2.27 1.50 0.44
N PRO A 164 0.96 1.18 0.37
CA PRO A 164 0.29 1.02 -0.92
C PRO A 164 0.31 2.32 -1.72
N THR A 165 0.76 2.24 -2.96
CA THR A 165 0.91 3.39 -3.86
C THR A 165 0.31 3.12 -5.23
N ILE A 166 0.05 4.19 -5.96
CA ILE A 166 -0.12 4.16 -7.42
C ILE A 166 1.23 4.37 -8.09
N PHE A 167 1.33 3.98 -9.36
CA PHE A 167 2.52 4.20 -10.17
C PHE A 167 2.13 4.86 -11.49
N ILE A 168 2.71 6.02 -11.75
CA ILE A 168 2.40 6.87 -12.91
C ILE A 168 3.68 7.30 -13.62
N SER A 169 3.60 7.52 -14.94
CA SER A 169 4.69 8.06 -15.73
C SER A 169 4.98 9.52 -15.36
N TYR A 170 6.10 10.07 -15.81
CA TYR A 170 6.43 11.49 -15.67
C TYR A 170 5.45 12.43 -16.39
N THR A 171 4.70 11.91 -17.35
CA THR A 171 3.68 12.63 -18.12
C THR A 171 2.26 12.39 -17.62
N GLY A 172 2.10 11.53 -16.58
CA GLY A 172 0.84 11.33 -15.87
C GLY A 172 0.01 10.15 -16.32
N GLU A 173 0.51 9.30 -17.26
CA GLU A 173 -0.16 8.06 -17.64
C GLU A 173 -0.05 7.02 -16.53
N SER A 174 -1.10 6.23 -16.37
CA SER A 174 -1.08 5.09 -15.46
C SER A 174 -0.09 4.02 -15.93
N LEU A 175 0.81 3.63 -15.05
CA LEU A 175 1.73 2.51 -15.25
C LEU A 175 1.42 1.33 -14.32
N ASP A 176 0.24 1.34 -13.68
CA ASP A 176 -0.25 0.33 -12.77
C ASP A 176 -1.72 -0.03 -13.03
N TYR A 177 -2.21 -1.05 -12.31
CA TYR A 177 -3.62 -1.45 -12.36
C TYR A 177 -4.48 -0.68 -11.35
N LYS A 178 -3.89 -0.10 -10.31
CA LYS A 178 -4.61 0.56 -9.21
C LYS A 178 -5.16 1.92 -9.61
N THR A 179 -4.42 2.70 -10.37
CA THR A 179 -4.85 4.04 -10.81
C THR A 179 -6.18 4.00 -11.59
N PRO A 180 -6.37 3.12 -12.60
CA PRO A 180 -7.65 2.97 -13.28
C PRO A 180 -8.77 2.52 -12.33
N LEU A 181 -8.48 1.61 -11.40
CA LEU A 181 -9.45 1.13 -10.42
C LEU A 181 -9.95 2.26 -9.52
N LEU A 182 -9.05 3.06 -8.93
CA LEU A 182 -9.40 4.18 -8.07
C LEU A 182 -10.22 5.24 -8.83
N LYS A 183 -9.88 5.48 -10.09
CA LYS A 183 -10.63 6.39 -10.97
C LYS A 183 -12.04 5.86 -11.25
N ALA A 184 -12.18 4.57 -11.51
CA ALA A 184 -13.48 3.92 -11.70
C ALA A 184 -14.33 3.98 -10.43
N LEU A 185 -13.77 3.66 -9.26
CA LEU A 185 -14.45 3.75 -7.97
C LEU A 185 -14.98 5.18 -7.70
N ASN A 186 -14.17 6.21 -7.95
CA ASN A 186 -14.59 7.58 -7.81
C ASN A 186 -15.74 7.95 -8.77
N SER A 187 -15.70 7.47 -10.01
CA SER A 187 -16.76 7.69 -10.99
C SER A 187 -18.07 7.01 -10.59
N VAL A 188 -17.99 5.77 -10.11
CA VAL A 188 -19.16 5.03 -9.59
C VAL A 188 -19.74 5.72 -8.38
N ASN A 189 -18.90 6.13 -7.41
CA ASN A 189 -19.36 6.88 -6.24
C ASN A 189 -20.13 8.14 -6.63
N LYS A 190 -19.59 8.96 -7.52
CA LYS A 190 -20.25 10.20 -7.99
C LYS A 190 -21.61 9.91 -8.64
N ALA A 191 -21.67 8.95 -9.56
CA ALA A 191 -22.89 8.58 -10.25
C ALA A 191 -23.96 8.01 -9.30
N ALA A 192 -23.55 7.06 -8.45
CA ALA A 192 -24.45 6.42 -7.49
C ALA A 192 -24.97 7.40 -6.44
N THR A 193 -24.13 8.27 -5.91
CA THR A 193 -24.54 9.32 -4.95
C THR A 193 -25.57 10.28 -5.59
N ALA A 194 -25.37 10.64 -6.85
CA ALA A 194 -26.33 11.47 -7.58
C ALA A 194 -27.70 10.78 -7.72
N VAL A 195 -27.71 9.49 -8.04
CA VAL A 195 -28.96 8.71 -8.12
C VAL A 195 -29.62 8.55 -6.75
N CYS A 196 -28.86 8.22 -5.71
CA CYS A 196 -29.38 8.11 -4.34
C CYS A 196 -29.97 9.42 -3.85
N GLY A 197 -29.42 10.56 -4.26
CA GLY A 197 -29.90 11.89 -3.92
C GLY A 197 -31.33 12.22 -4.39
N TYR A 198 -31.90 11.46 -5.34
CA TYR A 198 -33.32 11.54 -5.71
C TYR A 198 -34.23 10.92 -4.64
N PHE A 199 -33.73 10.01 -3.85
CA PHE A 199 -34.48 9.28 -2.81
C PHE A 199 -34.15 9.81 -1.41
N ASP A 200 -32.86 10.07 -1.13
CA ASP A 200 -32.40 10.63 0.15
C ASP A 200 -31.25 11.61 -0.08
N LYS A 201 -31.50 12.88 0.18
CA LYS A 201 -30.52 13.98 0.04
C LYS A 201 -29.39 13.94 1.09
N ASN A 202 -29.50 13.10 2.12
CA ASN A 202 -28.46 12.94 3.14
C ASN A 202 -27.37 11.98 2.71
N VAL A 203 -27.56 11.18 1.67
CA VAL A 203 -26.52 10.30 1.12
C VAL A 203 -25.41 11.16 0.51
N LYS A 204 -24.21 11.05 1.10
CA LYS A 204 -23.02 11.80 0.67
C LYS A 204 -22.00 10.95 -0.06
N HIS A 205 -22.07 9.64 0.15
CA HIS A 205 -21.09 8.70 -0.40
C HIS A 205 -21.72 7.33 -0.62
N VAL A 206 -21.30 6.65 -1.69
CA VAL A 206 -21.66 5.25 -1.99
C VAL A 206 -20.39 4.45 -2.17
N TYR A 207 -20.27 3.38 -1.40
CA TYR A 207 -19.12 2.49 -1.42
C TYR A 207 -19.40 1.24 -2.24
N SER A 208 -18.39 0.79 -2.98
CA SER A 208 -18.39 -0.53 -3.59
C SER A 208 -17.85 -1.55 -2.60
N TYR A 209 -18.57 -2.64 -2.42
CA TYR A 209 -18.13 -3.78 -1.61
C TYR A 209 -17.88 -4.98 -2.51
N LEU A 210 -16.76 -5.62 -2.31
CA LEU A 210 -16.37 -6.83 -3.03
C LEU A 210 -16.60 -8.05 -2.14
N GLY A 211 -17.31 -9.05 -2.67
CA GLY A 211 -17.31 -10.38 -2.09
C GLY A 211 -16.04 -11.12 -2.49
N TRP A 212 -15.24 -11.52 -1.51
CA TRP A 212 -14.02 -12.28 -1.75
C TRP A 212 -14.34 -13.77 -1.85
N GLU A 213 -14.00 -14.37 -2.98
CA GLU A 213 -14.03 -15.83 -3.13
C GLU A 213 -12.62 -16.38 -2.96
N GLN A 214 -12.52 -17.47 -2.20
CA GLN A 214 -11.29 -18.26 -2.06
C GLN A 214 -11.49 -19.57 -2.81
N GLU A 215 -10.56 -19.90 -3.70
CA GLU A 215 -10.45 -21.22 -4.30
C GLU A 215 -9.58 -22.15 -3.43
#